data_aa9959ad187a87af0380f67f1d26675f
#
_entry.id   aa9959ad187a87af0380f67f1d26675f
#
_cell.length_a   1.000
_cell.length_b   1.000
_cell.length_c   1.000
_cell.angle_alpha   90.00
_cell.angle_beta   90.00
_cell.angle_gamma   90.00
#
_symmetry.space_group_name_H-M   'P 1'
#
loop_
_entity.id
_entity.type
_entity.pdbx_description
1 polymer ?
#
loop_
_entity_poly.entity_id
_entity_poly.type
_entity_poly.pdbx_seq_one_letter_code
_entity_poly.pdbx_strand_id
1 'polypeptide(L)'
;TRAGSISVYCANEAVADSGIDWEQTDRSRVGVYIGTTEHGNVETENEIYEISQFDYDTSVWSHHHNPRTVANNPPGEVTLNMGITGPHLALGAACAAGNAGLIQAVQMLRLNEVDLAIAGGVSESIHTFGIFASFQSQGALARHEDPTKACRPFDLDRSGIVVAEGGGLCTLERLPDAIARNATIYGEIVGYAMNSDASD
;
A
#
# COMPACT_ATOMS: atom_id res chain seq x y z
N THR A 1 5.34 -8.20 7.44
CA THR A 1 4.28 -7.30 7.96
C THR A 1 2.92 -7.67 7.42
N ARG A 2 1.86 -7.24 8.06
CA ARG A 2 0.49 -7.38 7.53
C ARG A 2 0.35 -6.63 6.21
N ALA A 3 0.91 -5.43 6.10
CA ALA A 3 0.93 -4.67 4.85
C ALA A 3 1.63 -5.44 3.72
N GLY A 4 2.77 -6.06 3.99
CA GLY A 4 3.45 -6.94 3.03
C GLY A 4 2.58 -8.12 2.59
N SER A 5 1.94 -8.81 3.54
CA SER A 5 1.03 -9.93 3.23
C SER A 5 -0.18 -9.50 2.41
N ILE A 6 -0.81 -8.37 2.77
CA ILE A 6 -1.93 -7.78 2.02
C ILE A 6 -1.47 -7.41 0.61
N SER A 7 -0.28 -6.80 0.47
CA SER A 7 0.28 -6.43 -0.84
C SER A 7 0.49 -7.64 -1.74
N VAL A 8 1.07 -8.73 -1.21
CA VAL A 8 1.28 -9.97 -1.96
C VAL A 8 -0.05 -10.57 -2.39
N TYR A 9 -1.03 -10.63 -1.49
CA TYR A 9 -2.36 -11.13 -1.81
C TYR A 9 -3.02 -10.30 -2.93
N CYS A 10 -3.08 -8.98 -2.76
CA CYS A 10 -3.70 -8.09 -3.75
C CYS A 10 -2.99 -8.12 -5.10
N ALA A 11 -1.65 -8.22 -5.12
CA ALA A 11 -0.89 -8.29 -6.36
C ALA A 11 -1.17 -9.59 -7.13
N ASN A 12 -1.20 -10.73 -6.44
CA ASN A 12 -1.54 -12.01 -7.06
C ASN A 12 -2.98 -12.01 -7.62
N GLU A 13 -3.95 -11.50 -6.86
CA GLU A 13 -5.34 -11.37 -7.34
C GLU A 13 -5.43 -10.44 -8.56
N ALA A 14 -4.77 -9.28 -8.53
CA ALA A 14 -4.79 -8.33 -9.64
C ALA A 14 -4.18 -8.91 -10.92
N VAL A 15 -3.07 -9.65 -10.81
CA VAL A 15 -2.42 -10.31 -11.96
C VAL A 15 -3.29 -11.46 -12.47
N ALA A 16 -3.87 -12.27 -11.59
CA ALA A 16 -4.76 -13.36 -11.98
C ALA A 16 -6.00 -12.84 -12.72
N ASP A 17 -6.64 -11.78 -12.20
CA ASP A 17 -7.82 -11.16 -12.80
C ASP A 17 -7.52 -10.50 -14.16
N SER A 18 -6.31 -9.96 -14.33
CA SER A 18 -5.90 -9.31 -15.57
C SER A 18 -5.82 -10.22 -16.79
N GLY A 19 -5.74 -11.55 -16.59
CA GLY A 19 -5.55 -12.53 -17.63
C GLY A 19 -4.18 -12.47 -18.34
N ILE A 20 -3.19 -11.83 -17.71
CA ILE A 20 -1.82 -11.78 -18.24
C ILE A 20 -1.18 -13.16 -18.15
N ASP A 21 -0.53 -13.61 -19.23
CA ASP A 21 0.30 -14.81 -19.19
C ASP A 21 1.60 -14.51 -18.42
N TRP A 22 1.57 -14.80 -17.13
CA TRP A 22 2.69 -14.50 -16.21
C TRP A 22 3.96 -15.28 -16.59
N GLU A 23 3.85 -16.45 -17.16
CA GLU A 23 5.01 -17.27 -17.56
C GLU A 23 5.75 -16.69 -18.77
N GLN A 24 5.04 -15.96 -19.63
CA GLN A 24 5.61 -15.31 -20.81
C GLN A 24 5.96 -13.83 -20.57
N THR A 25 5.63 -13.30 -19.40
CA THR A 25 5.87 -11.90 -19.06
C THR A 25 7.35 -11.65 -18.74
N ASP A 26 7.96 -10.66 -19.41
CA ASP A 26 9.28 -10.17 -19.03
C ASP A 26 9.22 -9.42 -17.69
N ARG A 27 9.60 -10.09 -16.64
CA ARG A 27 9.51 -9.58 -15.26
C ARG A 27 10.48 -8.43 -14.97
N SER A 28 11.46 -8.19 -15.84
CA SER A 28 12.32 -6.99 -15.76
C SER A 28 11.59 -5.73 -16.24
N ARG A 29 10.49 -5.89 -16.99
CA ARG A 29 9.63 -4.83 -17.49
C ARG A 29 8.35 -4.65 -16.67
N VAL A 30 8.23 -5.32 -15.53
CA VAL A 30 7.13 -5.17 -14.58
C VAL A 30 7.54 -4.26 -13.43
N GLY A 31 6.80 -3.17 -13.21
CA GLY A 31 7.01 -2.26 -12.08
C GLY A 31 6.02 -2.49 -10.94
N VAL A 32 6.42 -2.23 -9.69
CA VAL A 32 5.56 -2.31 -8.52
C VAL A 32 5.58 -0.97 -7.78
N TYR A 33 4.43 -0.28 -7.72
CA TYR A 33 4.32 1.07 -7.14
C TYR A 33 3.21 1.10 -6.10
N ILE A 34 3.59 0.90 -4.85
CA ILE A 34 2.63 0.78 -3.74
C ILE A 34 2.72 2.01 -2.85
N GLY A 35 1.62 2.75 -2.78
CA GLY A 35 1.44 3.78 -1.78
C GLY A 35 1.15 3.18 -0.42
N THR A 36 1.87 3.62 0.60
CA THR A 36 1.61 3.21 1.98
C THR A 36 1.71 4.40 2.90
N THR A 37 0.78 4.47 3.84
CA THR A 37 0.82 5.46 4.91
C THR A 37 1.60 4.89 6.09
N GLU A 38 1.33 3.64 6.39
CA GLU A 38 1.82 2.98 7.60
C GLU A 38 2.04 1.50 7.38
N HIS A 39 3.19 1.04 7.81
CA HIS A 39 3.56 -0.37 7.91
C HIS A 39 4.72 -0.53 8.90
N GLY A 40 4.86 -1.72 9.48
CA GLY A 40 5.96 -2.05 10.38
C GLY A 40 5.87 -1.42 11.77
N ASN A 41 4.85 -0.60 12.05
CA ASN A 41 4.67 0.03 13.35
C ASN A 41 4.29 -1.00 14.42
N VAL A 42 3.47 -1.98 14.07
CA VAL A 42 3.08 -3.08 14.98
C VAL A 42 4.30 -3.88 15.38
N GLU A 43 5.16 -4.22 14.44
CA GLU A 43 6.42 -4.93 14.69
C GLU A 43 7.33 -4.12 15.61
N THR A 44 7.45 -2.82 15.35
CA THR A 44 8.30 -1.93 16.17
C THR A 44 7.75 -1.77 17.59
N GLU A 45 6.45 -1.56 17.75
CA GLU A 45 5.83 -1.44 19.08
C GLU A 45 5.98 -2.73 19.88
N ASN A 46 5.79 -3.88 19.26
CA ASN A 46 5.96 -5.19 19.90
C ASN A 46 7.41 -5.44 20.31
N GLU A 47 8.39 -5.17 19.45
CA GLU A 47 9.81 -5.32 19.76
C GLU A 47 10.23 -4.39 20.92
N ILE A 48 9.75 -3.14 20.94
CA ILE A 48 10.01 -2.20 22.03
C ILE A 48 9.40 -2.71 23.34
N TYR A 49 8.19 -3.24 23.30
CA TYR A 49 7.55 -3.83 24.45
C TYR A 49 8.33 -5.05 24.96
N GLU A 50 8.71 -5.97 24.07
CA GLU A 50 9.46 -7.17 24.44
C GLU A 50 10.82 -6.83 25.05
N ILE A 51 11.62 -5.98 24.41
CA ILE A 51 12.95 -5.63 24.91
C ILE A 51 12.89 -4.94 26.27
N SER A 52 11.80 -4.22 26.56
CA SER A 52 11.61 -3.59 27.87
C SER A 52 11.48 -4.60 29.02
N GLN A 53 11.09 -5.84 28.74
CA GLN A 53 11.01 -6.93 29.71
C GLN A 53 12.40 -7.56 30.01
N PHE A 54 13.41 -7.21 29.23
CA PHE A 54 14.79 -7.70 29.35
C PHE A 54 15.80 -6.57 29.59
N ASP A 55 15.39 -5.55 30.34
CA ASP A 55 16.24 -4.39 30.68
C ASP A 55 16.89 -3.72 29.45
N TYR A 56 16.21 -3.75 28.32
CA TYR A 56 16.69 -3.23 27.02
C TYR A 56 17.95 -3.93 26.49
N ASP A 57 18.14 -5.21 26.80
CA ASP A 57 19.20 -6.01 26.21
C ASP A 57 18.97 -6.20 24.71
N THR A 58 19.77 -5.52 23.88
CA THR A 58 19.66 -5.55 22.42
C THR A 58 19.93 -6.91 21.79
N SER A 59 20.50 -7.87 22.55
CA SER A 59 20.71 -9.22 22.05
C SER A 59 19.40 -9.99 21.80
N VAL A 60 18.30 -9.59 22.44
CA VAL A 60 16.97 -10.17 22.24
C VAL A 60 16.18 -9.51 21.12
N TRP A 61 16.70 -8.40 20.53
CA TRP A 61 16.05 -7.73 19.41
C TRP A 61 16.04 -8.60 18.15
N SER A 62 14.89 -8.68 17.48
CA SER A 62 14.76 -9.50 16.27
C SER A 62 15.61 -8.95 15.11
N HIS A 63 16.51 -9.78 14.57
CA HIS A 63 17.26 -9.42 13.36
C HIS A 63 16.37 -9.33 12.11
N HIS A 64 15.14 -9.81 12.16
CA HIS A 64 14.15 -9.65 11.11
C HIS A 64 13.39 -8.32 11.17
N HIS A 65 13.61 -7.51 12.21
CA HIS A 65 12.92 -6.23 12.35
C HIS A 65 13.21 -5.30 11.17
N ASN A 66 14.47 -5.06 10.84
CA ASN A 66 14.84 -4.16 9.75
C ASN A 66 14.18 -4.52 8.40
N PRO A 67 14.31 -5.74 7.86
CA PRO A 67 13.68 -6.06 6.58
C PRO A 67 12.15 -5.97 6.60
N ARG A 68 11.53 -6.04 7.77
CA ARG A 68 10.08 -5.88 7.91
C ARG A 68 9.63 -4.42 7.96
N THR A 69 10.46 -3.54 8.51
CA THR A 69 10.06 -2.14 8.81
C THR A 69 10.61 -1.10 7.84
N VAL A 70 11.56 -1.47 6.96
CA VAL A 70 12.04 -0.57 5.92
C VAL A 70 10.91 -0.15 4.98
N ALA A 71 10.96 1.12 4.53
CA ALA A 71 9.87 1.75 3.78
C ALA A 71 9.44 0.98 2.52
N ASN A 72 10.35 0.27 1.87
CA ASN A 72 10.06 -0.50 0.67
C ASN A 72 9.61 -1.96 0.93
N ASN A 73 9.33 -2.35 2.17
CA ASN A 73 8.91 -3.72 2.47
C ASN A 73 7.66 -4.15 1.67
N PRO A 74 6.53 -3.42 1.64
CA PRO A 74 5.33 -3.89 0.95
C PRO A 74 5.55 -4.19 -0.54
N PRO A 75 6.14 -3.30 -1.37
CA PRO A 75 6.43 -3.63 -2.77
C PRO A 75 7.56 -4.65 -2.92
N GLY A 76 8.54 -4.66 -2.00
CA GLY A 76 9.62 -5.64 -1.99
C GLY A 76 9.11 -7.07 -1.79
N GLU A 77 8.16 -7.31 -0.88
CA GLU A 77 7.52 -8.61 -0.69
C GLU A 77 6.79 -9.09 -1.96
N VAL A 78 6.15 -8.17 -2.69
CA VAL A 78 5.52 -8.49 -3.97
C VAL A 78 6.56 -8.91 -4.99
N THR A 79 7.66 -8.16 -5.13
CA THR A 79 8.72 -8.50 -6.11
C THR A 79 9.36 -9.86 -5.79
N LEU A 80 9.63 -10.14 -4.52
CA LEU A 80 10.17 -11.43 -4.08
C LEU A 80 9.20 -12.58 -4.37
N ASN A 81 7.93 -12.41 -4.04
CA ASN A 81 6.92 -13.44 -4.21
C ASN A 81 6.67 -13.79 -5.69
N MET A 82 6.65 -12.76 -6.55
CA MET A 82 6.27 -12.90 -7.96
C MET A 82 7.47 -13.01 -8.91
N GLY A 83 8.71 -12.95 -8.40
CA GLY A 83 9.93 -13.01 -9.19
C GLY A 83 10.11 -11.78 -10.10
N ILE A 84 9.59 -10.62 -9.71
CA ILE A 84 9.70 -9.37 -10.45
C ILE A 84 11.10 -8.79 -10.25
N THR A 85 11.77 -8.45 -11.35
CA THR A 85 13.12 -7.86 -11.37
C THR A 85 13.13 -6.43 -11.91
N GLY A 86 11.97 -5.90 -12.27
CA GLY A 86 11.79 -4.50 -12.62
C GLY A 86 11.76 -3.57 -11.40
N PRO A 87 11.57 -2.26 -11.62
CA PRO A 87 11.62 -1.26 -10.55
C PRO A 87 10.46 -1.41 -9.56
N HIS A 88 10.75 -1.20 -8.26
CA HIS A 88 9.70 -1.10 -7.27
C HIS A 88 9.93 0.09 -6.33
N LEU A 89 8.85 0.74 -5.94
CA LEU A 89 8.87 1.90 -5.03
C LEU A 89 7.70 1.82 -4.04
N ALA A 90 7.99 2.15 -2.79
CA ALA A 90 6.97 2.56 -1.84
C ALA A 90 6.82 4.08 -1.88
N LEU A 91 5.59 4.57 -1.88
CA LEU A 91 5.29 6.00 -1.99
C LEU A 91 4.51 6.47 -0.76
N GLY A 92 5.00 7.55 -0.14
CA GLY A 92 4.35 8.21 0.98
C GLY A 92 3.64 9.48 0.53
N ALA A 93 2.34 9.57 0.80
CA ALA A 93 1.52 10.77 0.60
C ALA A 93 0.32 10.74 1.55
N ALA A 94 0.53 10.28 2.78
CA ALA A 94 -0.51 10.08 3.77
C ALA A 94 -1.73 9.36 3.14
N CYS A 95 -2.96 9.83 3.38
CA CYS A 95 -4.18 9.22 2.84
C CYS A 95 -4.24 9.18 1.30
N ALA A 96 -3.44 9.99 0.60
CA ALA A 96 -3.34 10.00 -0.86
C ALA A 96 -2.28 9.03 -1.42
N ALA A 97 -1.60 8.26 -0.57
CA ALA A 97 -0.48 7.41 -0.98
C ALA A 97 -0.86 6.40 -2.07
N GLY A 98 -2.04 5.78 -1.99
CA GLY A 98 -2.52 4.87 -3.04
C GLY A 98 -2.64 5.55 -4.40
N ASN A 99 -3.17 6.78 -4.44
CA ASN A 99 -3.22 7.58 -5.67
C ASN A 99 -1.82 7.93 -6.18
N ALA A 100 -0.87 8.23 -5.28
CA ALA A 100 0.52 8.48 -5.67
C ALA A 100 1.15 7.25 -6.33
N GLY A 101 0.85 6.03 -5.85
CA GLY A 101 1.25 4.78 -6.47
C GLY A 101 0.73 4.64 -7.90
N LEU A 102 -0.56 4.91 -8.11
CA LEU A 102 -1.17 4.89 -9.45
C LEU A 102 -0.54 5.93 -10.39
N ILE A 103 -0.31 7.15 -9.89
CA ILE A 103 0.32 8.22 -10.67
C ILE A 103 1.74 7.83 -11.09
N GLN A 104 2.54 7.29 -10.17
CA GLN A 104 3.88 6.83 -10.48
C GLN A 104 3.88 5.74 -11.56
N ALA A 105 2.98 4.76 -11.45
CA ALA A 105 2.82 3.71 -12.45
C ALA A 105 2.50 4.27 -13.84
N VAL A 106 1.56 5.22 -13.92
CA VAL A 106 1.21 5.90 -15.19
C VAL A 106 2.43 6.62 -15.78
N GLN A 107 3.22 7.30 -14.95
CA GLN A 107 4.43 7.98 -15.41
C GLN A 107 5.45 7.00 -15.98
N MET A 108 5.70 5.89 -15.31
CA MET A 108 6.68 4.89 -15.74
C MET A 108 6.24 4.17 -17.02
N LEU A 109 4.95 3.88 -17.18
CA LEU A 109 4.37 3.35 -18.44
C LEU A 109 4.51 4.36 -19.59
N ARG A 110 4.24 5.66 -19.35
CA ARG A 110 4.38 6.72 -20.35
C ARG A 110 5.83 6.96 -20.77
N LEU A 111 6.77 6.82 -19.84
CA LEU A 111 8.20 6.92 -20.11
C LEU A 111 8.78 5.64 -20.77
N ASN A 112 7.96 4.61 -20.94
CA ASN A 112 8.38 3.30 -21.46
C ASN A 112 9.48 2.62 -20.62
N GLU A 113 9.51 2.88 -19.31
CA GLU A 113 10.42 2.22 -18.38
C GLU A 113 9.92 0.83 -18.00
N VAL A 114 8.60 0.64 -17.98
CA VAL A 114 7.91 -0.63 -17.76
C VAL A 114 6.83 -0.86 -18.78
N ASP A 115 6.43 -2.11 -18.98
CA ASP A 115 5.34 -2.50 -19.87
C ASP A 115 4.07 -2.87 -19.10
N LEU A 116 4.25 -3.31 -17.85
CA LEU A 116 3.20 -3.62 -16.89
C LEU A 116 3.53 -2.96 -15.56
N ALA A 117 2.54 -2.44 -14.88
CA ALA A 117 2.69 -1.96 -13.51
C ALA A 117 1.63 -2.57 -12.59
N ILE A 118 2.05 -2.99 -11.39
CA ILE A 118 1.17 -3.34 -10.28
C ILE A 118 1.19 -2.13 -9.35
N ALA A 119 0.04 -1.50 -9.15
CA ALA A 119 -0.02 -0.23 -8.43
C ALA A 119 -1.30 -0.04 -7.62
N GLY A 120 -1.21 0.78 -6.59
CA GLY A 120 -2.30 1.11 -5.71
C GLY A 120 -1.82 1.45 -4.31
N GLY A 121 -2.54 1.04 -3.29
CA GLY A 121 -2.17 1.33 -1.90
C GLY A 121 -2.45 0.19 -0.93
N VAL A 122 -1.71 0.22 0.17
CA VAL A 122 -1.87 -0.71 1.28
C VAL A 122 -1.62 0.01 2.61
N SER A 123 -2.31 -0.40 3.65
CA SER A 123 -2.09 0.11 5.01
C SER A 123 -2.36 -0.98 6.05
N GLU A 124 -1.62 -0.91 7.15
CA GLU A 124 -1.84 -1.71 8.36
C GLU A 124 -1.86 -0.77 9.57
N SER A 125 -3.00 -0.61 10.20
CA SER A 125 -3.14 0.40 11.27
C SER A 125 -3.91 -0.08 12.49
N ILE A 126 -4.74 -1.11 12.37
CA ILE A 126 -5.69 -1.47 13.43
C ILE A 126 -5.06 -2.08 14.69
N HIS A 127 -3.82 -2.51 14.60
CA HIS A 127 -3.08 -3.08 15.74
C HIS A 127 -1.99 -2.15 16.28
N THR A 128 -1.93 -0.90 15.80
CA THR A 128 -0.92 0.08 16.18
C THR A 128 -1.45 0.98 17.28
N PHE A 129 -0.88 0.91 18.47
CA PHE A 129 -1.27 1.73 19.60
C PHE A 129 -1.07 3.23 19.35
N GLY A 130 0.09 3.61 18.80
CA GLY A 130 0.46 5.01 18.59
C GLY A 130 -0.51 5.76 17.69
N ILE A 131 -1.03 5.12 16.64
CA ILE A 131 -2.00 5.71 15.73
C ILE A 131 -3.32 6.00 16.43
N PHE A 132 -3.86 5.00 17.14
CA PHE A 132 -5.09 5.19 17.90
C PHE A 132 -4.94 6.25 18.98
N ALA A 133 -3.84 6.24 19.73
CA ALA A 133 -3.58 7.23 20.76
C ALA A 133 -3.47 8.65 20.18
N SER A 134 -2.82 8.80 19.02
CA SER A 134 -2.69 10.08 18.33
C SER A 134 -4.05 10.62 17.89
N PHE A 135 -4.83 9.86 17.13
CA PHE A 135 -6.16 10.28 16.70
C PHE A 135 -7.13 10.49 17.86
N GLN A 136 -7.02 9.70 18.93
CA GLN A 136 -7.81 9.89 20.15
C GLN A 136 -7.46 11.23 20.83
N SER A 137 -6.19 11.56 20.95
CA SER A 137 -5.73 12.81 21.59
C SER A 137 -6.13 14.05 20.80
N GLN A 138 -6.21 13.93 19.49
CA GLN A 138 -6.69 15.00 18.59
C GLN A 138 -8.22 15.10 18.56
N GLY A 139 -8.96 14.17 19.16
CA GLY A 139 -10.41 14.08 19.04
C GLY A 139 -10.89 13.73 17.64
N ALA A 140 -10.02 13.15 16.81
CA ALA A 140 -10.28 12.87 15.40
C ALA A 140 -10.98 11.52 15.13
N LEU A 141 -11.06 10.62 16.15
CA LEU A 141 -11.76 9.35 15.98
C LEU A 141 -13.27 9.53 15.92
N ALA A 142 -13.91 8.77 15.04
CA ALA A 142 -15.35 8.75 14.91
C ALA A 142 -16.03 8.31 16.23
N ARG A 143 -17.17 8.93 16.53
CA ARG A 143 -18.03 8.62 17.68
C ARG A 143 -19.42 8.33 17.20
N HIS A 144 -19.89 7.10 17.46
CA HIS A 144 -21.25 6.67 17.14
C HIS A 144 -21.67 5.60 18.12
N GLU A 145 -22.93 5.65 18.57
CA GLU A 145 -23.51 4.65 19.49
C GLU A 145 -23.53 3.25 18.86
N ASP A 146 -23.82 3.17 17.57
CA ASP A 146 -23.75 1.96 16.77
C ASP A 146 -22.43 1.95 15.96
N PRO A 147 -21.42 1.13 16.32
CA PRO A 147 -20.14 1.12 15.66
C PRO A 147 -20.23 0.72 14.17
N THR A 148 -21.26 -0.01 13.77
CA THR A 148 -21.46 -0.40 12.36
C THR A 148 -21.83 0.78 11.47
N LYS A 149 -22.22 1.92 12.05
CA LYS A 149 -22.58 3.16 11.36
C LYS A 149 -21.56 4.28 11.54
N ALA A 150 -20.46 4.01 12.23
CA ALA A 150 -19.43 5.02 12.50
C ALA A 150 -18.66 5.43 11.23
N CYS A 151 -18.34 4.46 10.35
CA CYS A 151 -17.68 4.72 9.08
C CYS A 151 -18.68 5.21 8.04
N ARG A 152 -18.72 6.53 7.81
CA ARG A 152 -19.68 7.19 6.92
C ARG A 152 -19.04 8.34 6.14
N PRO A 153 -18.11 8.00 5.22
CA PRO A 153 -17.39 9.02 4.44
C PRO A 153 -18.38 9.86 3.61
N PHE A 154 -18.12 11.18 3.53
CA PHE A 154 -18.95 12.20 2.86
C PHE A 154 -20.35 12.42 3.45
N ASP A 155 -20.77 11.68 4.46
CA ASP A 155 -22.06 11.88 5.13
C ASP A 155 -22.06 13.22 5.90
N LEU A 156 -23.22 13.87 5.98
CA LEU A 156 -23.40 15.12 6.73
C LEU A 156 -23.09 14.93 8.23
N ASP A 157 -23.49 13.78 8.79
CA ASP A 157 -23.36 13.46 10.20
C ASP A 157 -22.07 12.67 10.53
N ARG A 158 -21.06 12.67 9.63
CA ARG A 158 -19.79 12.05 9.93
C ARG A 158 -19.11 12.74 11.11
N SER A 159 -18.52 11.97 11.99
CA SER A 159 -17.97 12.47 13.27
C SER A 159 -16.45 12.24 13.42
N GLY A 160 -15.77 11.69 12.42
CA GLY A 160 -14.34 11.43 12.50
C GLY A 160 -13.88 10.22 11.71
N ILE A 161 -12.68 9.77 12.03
CA ILE A 161 -11.97 8.70 11.36
C ILE A 161 -12.31 7.37 12.02
N VAL A 162 -12.58 6.35 11.21
CA VAL A 162 -12.58 4.94 11.63
C VAL A 162 -11.32 4.30 11.09
N VAL A 163 -10.36 3.99 11.97
CA VAL A 163 -9.09 3.38 11.58
C VAL A 163 -9.35 1.97 11.06
N ALA A 164 -8.77 1.68 9.91
CA ALA A 164 -8.90 0.39 9.24
C ALA A 164 -7.56 -0.03 8.63
N GLU A 165 -7.49 -1.25 8.17
CA GLU A 165 -6.39 -1.78 7.36
C GLU A 165 -6.94 -2.42 6.09
N GLY A 166 -6.10 -2.55 5.08
CA GLY A 166 -6.47 -3.17 3.83
C GLY A 166 -5.55 -2.80 2.68
N GLY A 167 -5.86 -3.30 1.51
CA GLY A 167 -5.15 -2.99 0.29
C GLY A 167 -6.03 -3.07 -0.94
N GLY A 168 -5.66 -2.30 -1.95
CA GLY A 168 -6.22 -2.35 -3.28
C GLY A 168 -5.12 -2.11 -4.29
N LEU A 169 -4.85 -3.10 -5.11
CA LEU A 169 -3.88 -3.03 -6.20
C LEU A 169 -4.57 -3.36 -7.52
N CYS A 170 -4.11 -2.76 -8.58
CA CYS A 170 -4.53 -3.09 -9.93
C CYS A 170 -3.31 -3.22 -10.84
N THR A 171 -3.49 -3.94 -11.94
CA THR A 171 -2.56 -3.98 -13.06
C THR A 171 -2.85 -2.83 -14.01
N LEU A 172 -1.82 -2.15 -14.46
CA LEU A 172 -1.88 -1.07 -15.44
C LEU A 172 -0.98 -1.39 -16.62
N GLU A 173 -1.50 -1.15 -17.82
CA GLU A 173 -0.79 -1.29 -19.09
C GLU A 173 -1.07 -0.07 -19.97
N ARG A 174 -0.27 0.13 -21.01
CA ARG A 174 -0.64 1.07 -22.07
C ARG A 174 -1.86 0.54 -22.81
N LEU A 175 -2.81 1.40 -23.11
CA LEU A 175 -4.08 1.03 -23.77
C LEU A 175 -3.88 0.20 -25.07
N PRO A 176 -2.94 0.52 -25.98
CA PRO A 176 -2.70 -0.32 -27.15
C PRO A 176 -2.28 -1.75 -26.83
N ASP A 177 -1.47 -1.94 -25.77
CA ASP A 177 -0.99 -3.26 -25.34
C ASP A 177 -2.14 -4.10 -24.76
N ALA A 178 -2.97 -3.48 -23.92
CA ALA A 178 -4.17 -4.11 -23.37
C ALA A 178 -5.17 -4.54 -24.47
N ILE A 179 -5.39 -3.69 -25.47
CA ILE A 179 -6.25 -3.99 -26.61
C ILE A 179 -5.66 -5.15 -27.43
N ALA A 180 -4.35 -5.13 -27.70
CA ALA A 180 -3.70 -6.15 -28.53
C ALA A 180 -3.83 -7.56 -27.97
N ARG A 181 -3.87 -7.72 -26.64
CA ARG A 181 -4.07 -9.01 -25.96
C ARG A 181 -5.53 -9.33 -25.60
N ASN A 182 -6.50 -8.49 -26.04
CA ASN A 182 -7.92 -8.60 -25.70
C ASN A 182 -8.18 -8.59 -24.18
N ALA A 183 -7.50 -7.71 -23.44
CA ALA A 183 -7.69 -7.57 -22.00
C ALA A 183 -9.12 -7.16 -21.65
N THR A 184 -9.60 -7.59 -20.47
CA THR A 184 -10.75 -6.96 -19.82
C THR A 184 -10.31 -5.62 -19.28
N ILE A 185 -10.80 -4.51 -19.88
CA ILE A 185 -10.44 -3.15 -19.50
C ILE A 185 -11.55 -2.60 -18.58
N TYR A 186 -11.24 -2.37 -17.31
CA TYR A 186 -12.18 -1.78 -16.34
C TYR A 186 -12.30 -0.27 -16.47
N GLY A 187 -11.25 0.39 -16.96
CA GLY A 187 -11.22 1.83 -17.13
C GLY A 187 -9.89 2.33 -17.67
N GLU A 188 -9.82 3.61 -17.97
CA GLU A 188 -8.62 4.29 -18.43
C GLU A 188 -8.29 5.47 -17.51
N ILE A 189 -7.03 5.58 -17.07
CA ILE A 189 -6.54 6.75 -16.36
C ILE A 189 -6.18 7.83 -17.38
N VAL A 190 -7.11 8.73 -17.62
CA VAL A 190 -6.98 9.79 -18.63
C VAL A 190 -6.14 10.99 -18.16
N GLY A 191 -6.04 11.20 -16.85
CA GLY A 191 -5.28 12.32 -16.30
C GLY A 191 -5.07 12.19 -14.79
N TYR A 192 -4.13 12.97 -14.28
CA TYR A 192 -3.83 13.09 -12.86
C TYR A 192 -3.26 14.47 -12.54
N ALA A 193 -3.30 14.84 -11.27
CA ALA A 193 -2.62 16.02 -10.75
C ALA A 193 -2.14 15.75 -9.32
N MET A 194 -1.07 16.41 -8.91
CA MET A 194 -0.57 16.45 -7.54
C MET A 194 -0.26 17.90 -7.16
N ASN A 195 -0.62 18.27 -5.95
CA ASN A 195 -0.32 19.58 -5.38
C ASN A 195 -0.14 19.45 -3.87
N SER A 196 0.27 20.54 -3.23
CA SER A 196 0.31 20.70 -1.79
C SER A 196 -0.50 21.93 -1.41
N ASP A 197 -1.24 21.85 -0.31
CA ASP A 197 -2.02 22.99 0.21
C ASP A 197 -1.20 23.89 1.14
N ALA A 198 0.03 23.48 1.51
CA ALA A 198 0.90 24.19 2.46
C ALA A 198 0.21 24.40 3.83
N SER A 199 -0.64 23.47 4.23
CA SER A 199 -1.39 23.44 5.49
C SER A 199 -1.05 22.18 6.30
N ASP A 200 -1.50 22.17 7.56
CA ASP A 200 -1.34 21.04 8.48
C ASP A 200 -2.18 19.81 8.04
#